data_4dbb17162022d51887ba867921e38780
#
_entry.id   4dbb17162022d51887ba867921e38780
#
_cell.length_a   1.000
_cell.length_b   1.000
_cell.length_c   1.000
_cell.angle_alpha   90.00
_cell.angle_beta   90.00
_cell.angle_gamma   90.00
#
_symmetry.space_group_name_H-M   'P 1'
#
loop_
_entity.id
_entity.type
_entity.pdbx_description
1 polymer ?
#
loop_
_entity_poly.entity_id
_entity_poly.type
_entity_poly.pdbx_seq_one_letter_code
_entity_poly.pdbx_strand_id
1 'polypeptide(L)'
;MKYNVAVIGYGYWGPKLSRNFSNSNNFEIKHVIDISTINLNKAKKNFPLCKISKNYKSIFNQKVDLVVISTTTISHYKICKFFLKYTNVLVEKPLCLTSKQVFELEELAKKNKKLLFVDYPFIFSGSVNYLSKIIKNNSFGKLNEIESFREQAPIRKDVNVIWDLGVHDISILNFLLGDYSNVVNIIKYKTKKLKKIDTAYINLIYKNNIKVLIKNSWISPIKIRLIKFKFENAIVYYDENDPLYKIKIYTLSKTNKSLFNIKIPEIDITEPLFRLVEYIEKSLNKKRNKIFENNFNLNITKTLEKISKW
;
A
#
# COMPACT_ATOMS: atom_id res chain seq x y z
N MET A 1 7.55 4.85 27.54
CA MET A 1 8.35 3.63 27.20
C MET A 1 8.27 3.45 25.70
N LYS A 2 9.40 3.22 25.01
CA LYS A 2 9.40 3.03 23.54
C LYS A 2 8.98 1.59 23.18
N TYR A 3 8.29 1.45 22.05
CA TYR A 3 8.00 0.15 21.44
C TYR A 3 9.26 -0.44 20.81
N ASN A 4 9.60 -1.67 21.13
CA ASN A 4 10.73 -2.40 20.57
C ASN A 4 10.35 -3.00 19.21
N VAL A 5 11.07 -2.60 18.16
CA VAL A 5 10.83 -3.03 16.79
C VAL A 5 11.92 -4.02 16.33
N ALA A 6 11.48 -5.10 15.70
CA ALA A 6 12.36 -5.99 14.96
C ALA A 6 12.04 -5.93 13.47
N VAL A 7 13.07 -5.75 12.63
CA VAL A 7 12.93 -5.67 11.16
C VAL A 7 13.47 -6.95 10.53
N ILE A 8 12.65 -7.63 9.74
CA ILE A 8 12.98 -8.84 9.01
C ILE A 8 13.00 -8.56 7.51
N GLY A 9 14.17 -8.65 6.91
CA GLY A 9 14.47 -8.18 5.57
C GLY A 9 15.01 -6.74 5.60
N TYR A 10 16.25 -6.56 5.17
CA TYR A 10 16.90 -5.25 5.12
C TYR A 10 17.42 -4.93 3.70
N GLY A 11 16.61 -5.35 2.71
CA GLY A 11 16.84 -5.09 1.30
C GLY A 11 16.49 -3.66 0.89
N TYR A 12 15.57 -3.50 -0.08
CA TYR A 12 15.20 -2.18 -0.60
C TYR A 12 14.27 -1.39 0.34
N TRP A 13 13.26 -2.05 0.94
CA TRP A 13 12.26 -1.40 1.79
C TRP A 13 12.62 -1.38 3.28
N GLY A 14 13.34 -2.38 3.78
CA GLY A 14 13.74 -2.48 5.18
C GLY A 14 14.41 -1.21 5.73
N PRO A 15 15.42 -0.62 5.06
CA PRO A 15 16.03 0.64 5.46
C PRO A 15 15.05 1.81 5.55
N LYS A 16 14.09 1.92 4.61
CA LYS A 16 13.10 3.00 4.57
C LYS A 16 12.12 2.90 5.73
N LEU A 17 11.59 1.70 5.98
CA LEU A 17 10.72 1.43 7.12
C LEU A 17 11.45 1.69 8.44
N SER A 18 12.67 1.13 8.60
CA SER A 18 13.48 1.33 9.81
C SER A 18 13.74 2.81 10.09
N ARG A 19 14.07 3.61 9.06
CA ARG A 19 14.26 5.06 9.18
C ARG A 19 12.98 5.74 9.69
N ASN A 20 11.82 5.42 9.12
CA ASN A 20 10.56 6.03 9.53
C ASN A 20 10.20 5.66 10.98
N PHE A 21 10.43 4.42 11.41
CA PHE A 21 10.25 4.03 12.80
C PHE A 21 11.24 4.74 13.74
N SER A 22 12.51 4.88 13.35
CA SER A 22 13.53 5.54 14.18
C SER A 22 13.32 7.06 14.27
N ASN A 23 12.66 7.69 13.29
CA ASN A 23 12.29 9.10 13.33
C ASN A 23 11.12 9.37 14.31
N SER A 24 10.41 8.36 14.75
CA SER A 24 9.41 8.48 15.80
C SER A 24 10.05 8.30 17.17
N ASN A 25 9.74 9.20 18.10
CA ASN A 25 10.24 9.14 19.48
C ASN A 25 9.73 7.92 20.26
N ASN A 26 8.72 7.22 19.75
CA ASN A 26 8.01 6.16 20.47
C ASN A 26 8.39 4.75 20.01
N PHE A 27 9.32 4.63 19.05
CA PHE A 27 9.84 3.34 18.57
C PHE A 27 11.36 3.26 18.69
N GLU A 28 11.87 2.04 18.84
CA GLU A 28 13.30 1.75 18.83
C GLU A 28 13.60 0.47 18.05
N ILE A 29 14.53 0.55 17.09
CA ILE A 29 14.98 -0.62 16.32
C ILE A 29 15.94 -1.44 17.17
N LYS A 30 15.44 -2.54 17.74
CA LYS A 30 16.22 -3.44 18.61
C LYS A 30 16.87 -4.59 17.84
N HIS A 31 16.22 -5.07 16.78
CA HIS A 31 16.70 -6.22 16.02
C HIS A 31 16.56 -5.97 14.52
N VAL A 32 17.57 -6.40 13.75
CA VAL A 32 17.48 -6.49 12.30
C VAL A 32 17.91 -7.87 11.85
N ILE A 33 17.07 -8.51 11.05
CA ILE A 33 17.27 -9.87 10.57
C ILE A 33 17.30 -9.86 9.04
N ASP A 34 18.34 -10.41 8.45
CA ASP A 34 18.45 -10.60 7.01
C ASP A 34 19.36 -11.78 6.70
N ILE A 35 19.10 -12.52 5.63
CA ILE A 35 19.96 -13.63 5.19
C ILE A 35 21.29 -13.13 4.63
N SER A 36 21.35 -11.90 4.13
CA SER A 36 22.53 -11.26 3.55
C SER A 36 23.37 -10.58 4.61
N THR A 37 24.63 -10.99 4.73
CA THR A 37 25.61 -10.33 5.61
C THR A 37 25.84 -8.87 5.22
N ILE A 38 25.77 -8.54 3.91
CA ILE A 38 25.91 -7.16 3.42
C ILE A 38 24.78 -6.29 3.98
N ASN A 39 23.54 -6.78 3.95
CA ASN A 39 22.39 -6.06 4.49
C ASN A 39 22.49 -5.91 6.02
N LEU A 40 22.95 -6.93 6.73
CA LEU A 40 23.17 -6.87 8.18
C LEU A 40 24.24 -5.84 8.55
N ASN A 41 25.33 -5.74 7.80
CA ASN A 41 26.38 -4.73 8.01
C ASN A 41 25.84 -3.32 7.76
N LYS A 42 25.00 -3.11 6.73
CA LYS A 42 24.31 -1.83 6.50
C LYS A 42 23.39 -1.49 7.68
N ALA A 43 22.64 -2.47 8.18
CA ALA A 43 21.75 -2.27 9.32
C ALA A 43 22.54 -1.88 10.58
N LYS A 44 23.66 -2.53 10.84
CA LYS A 44 24.55 -2.24 11.99
C LYS A 44 25.17 -0.85 11.91
N LYS A 45 25.49 -0.40 10.69
CA LYS A 45 25.97 0.98 10.46
C LYS A 45 24.88 2.02 10.76
N ASN A 46 23.63 1.76 10.32
CA ASN A 46 22.53 2.70 10.51
C ASN A 46 21.98 2.68 11.96
N PHE A 47 22.03 1.53 12.61
CA PHE A 47 21.53 1.30 13.98
C PHE A 47 22.58 0.55 14.81
N PRO A 48 23.63 1.24 15.33
CA PRO A 48 24.76 0.61 16.01
C PRO A 48 24.38 -0.25 17.21
N LEU A 49 23.30 0.09 17.91
CA LEU A 49 22.82 -0.62 19.10
C LEU A 49 21.92 -1.82 18.78
N CYS A 50 21.46 -1.98 17.54
CA CYS A 50 20.58 -3.09 17.18
C CYS A 50 21.35 -4.42 17.20
N LYS A 51 20.66 -5.50 17.58
CA LYS A 51 21.15 -6.87 17.41
C LYS A 51 20.84 -7.34 15.99
N ILE A 52 21.79 -8.01 15.35
CA ILE A 52 21.63 -8.56 14.00
C ILE A 52 21.64 -10.08 14.02
N SER A 53 20.89 -10.72 13.11
CA SER A 53 20.84 -12.18 12.98
C SER A 53 20.44 -12.59 11.54
N LYS A 54 20.84 -13.79 11.14
CA LYS A 54 20.38 -14.41 9.89
C LYS A 54 19.08 -15.21 10.06
N ASN A 55 18.71 -15.54 11.29
CA ASN A 55 17.55 -16.36 11.60
C ASN A 55 16.47 -15.54 12.31
N TYR A 56 15.31 -15.36 11.67
CA TYR A 56 14.21 -14.61 12.28
C TYR A 56 13.63 -15.24 13.55
N LYS A 57 13.81 -16.54 13.75
CA LYS A 57 13.37 -17.22 14.98
C LYS A 57 14.21 -16.82 16.20
N SER A 58 15.41 -16.26 16.01
CA SER A 58 16.28 -15.84 17.10
C SER A 58 15.68 -14.77 18.01
N ILE A 59 14.67 -14.06 17.56
CA ILE A 59 13.99 -13.02 18.35
C ILE A 59 12.74 -13.52 19.08
N PHE A 60 12.41 -14.81 19.00
CA PHE A 60 11.20 -15.39 19.58
C PHE A 60 11.02 -15.09 21.08
N ASN A 61 12.09 -15.25 21.85
CA ASN A 61 12.08 -15.00 23.30
C ASN A 61 12.54 -13.59 23.68
N GLN A 62 12.63 -12.67 22.72
CA GLN A 62 13.01 -11.27 22.97
C GLN A 62 11.76 -10.42 23.17
N LYS A 63 11.90 -9.37 23.99
CA LYS A 63 10.83 -8.38 24.15
C LYS A 63 10.70 -7.53 22.89
N VAL A 64 9.83 -7.94 21.98
CA VAL A 64 9.51 -7.24 20.71
C VAL A 64 8.03 -6.92 20.69
N ASP A 65 7.68 -5.65 20.48
CA ASP A 65 6.30 -5.17 20.46
C ASP A 65 5.72 -5.18 19.04
N LEU A 66 6.59 -5.01 18.03
CA LEU A 66 6.22 -5.01 16.62
C LEU A 66 7.31 -5.67 15.76
N VAL A 67 6.91 -6.60 14.91
CA VAL A 67 7.77 -7.16 13.85
C VAL A 67 7.41 -6.53 12.52
N VAL A 68 8.40 -5.95 11.84
CA VAL A 68 8.29 -5.37 10.50
C VAL A 68 8.88 -6.34 9.49
N ILE A 69 8.07 -6.82 8.55
CA ILE A 69 8.47 -7.83 7.55
C ILE A 69 8.58 -7.16 6.19
N SER A 70 9.79 -7.05 5.64
CA SER A 70 10.10 -6.47 4.33
C SER A 70 10.96 -7.41 3.47
N THR A 71 10.59 -8.67 3.50
CA THR A 71 11.21 -9.76 2.72
C THR A 71 10.53 -9.91 1.34
N THR A 72 10.82 -10.98 0.61
CA THR A 72 10.08 -11.31 -0.61
C THR A 72 8.68 -11.82 -0.28
N THR A 73 7.71 -11.53 -1.15
CA THR A 73 6.29 -11.85 -0.94
C THR A 73 6.02 -13.32 -0.57
N ILE A 74 6.78 -14.24 -1.17
CA ILE A 74 6.63 -15.69 -0.94
C ILE A 74 6.86 -16.05 0.54
N SER A 75 7.71 -15.32 1.25
CA SER A 75 8.03 -15.58 2.66
C SER A 75 7.09 -14.93 3.66
N HIS A 76 6.26 -13.95 3.24
CA HIS A 76 5.39 -13.16 4.11
C HIS A 76 4.47 -14.05 4.95
N TYR A 77 3.72 -14.96 4.30
CA TYR A 77 2.78 -15.83 5.01
C TYR A 77 3.44 -16.62 6.14
N LYS A 78 4.56 -17.28 5.85
CA LYS A 78 5.26 -18.12 6.85
C LYS A 78 5.76 -17.31 8.04
N ILE A 79 6.34 -16.13 7.77
CA ILE A 79 6.90 -15.27 8.82
C ILE A 79 5.78 -14.61 9.62
N CYS A 80 4.73 -14.07 8.98
CA CYS A 80 3.55 -13.52 9.65
C CYS A 80 2.89 -14.58 10.57
N LYS A 81 2.65 -15.80 10.04
CA LYS A 81 2.04 -16.91 10.79
C LYS A 81 2.84 -17.30 12.03
N PHE A 82 4.16 -17.17 11.97
CA PHE A 82 5.02 -17.43 13.15
C PHE A 82 4.83 -16.33 14.20
N PHE A 83 4.94 -15.03 13.81
CA PHE A 83 4.97 -13.93 14.78
C PHE A 83 3.60 -13.51 15.30
N LEU A 84 2.52 -13.63 14.54
CA LEU A 84 1.17 -13.27 14.98
C LEU A 84 0.66 -14.08 16.17
N LYS A 85 1.35 -15.14 16.55
CA LYS A 85 1.10 -15.88 17.80
C LYS A 85 1.57 -15.10 19.03
N TYR A 86 2.53 -14.20 18.88
CA TYR A 86 3.29 -13.61 19.98
C TYR A 86 3.30 -12.08 19.98
N THR A 87 3.37 -11.46 18.82
CA THR A 87 3.54 -10.02 18.69
C THR A 87 2.75 -9.43 17.51
N ASN A 88 2.65 -8.09 17.45
CA ASN A 88 2.04 -7.37 16.36
C ASN A 88 2.95 -7.42 15.12
N VAL A 89 2.37 -7.33 13.93
CA VAL A 89 3.10 -7.45 12.67
C VAL A 89 2.72 -6.33 11.72
N LEU A 90 3.72 -5.66 11.15
CA LEU A 90 3.62 -4.90 9.90
C LEU A 90 4.30 -5.70 8.80
N VAL A 91 3.68 -5.85 7.65
CA VAL A 91 4.26 -6.57 6.52
C VAL A 91 4.13 -5.76 5.23
N GLU A 92 5.15 -5.84 4.38
CA GLU A 92 5.15 -5.27 3.05
C GLU A 92 4.03 -5.83 2.16
N LYS A 93 3.57 -4.98 1.22
CA LYS A 93 2.61 -5.38 0.20
C LYS A 93 3.27 -6.27 -0.90
N PRO A 94 2.51 -7.16 -1.52
CA PRO A 94 1.21 -7.67 -1.09
C PRO A 94 1.36 -8.54 0.16
N LEU A 95 0.36 -8.57 1.04
CA LEU A 95 0.40 -9.38 2.27
C LEU A 95 0.69 -10.85 1.98
N CYS A 96 -0.09 -11.43 1.06
CA CYS A 96 0.06 -12.79 0.54
C CYS A 96 -0.42 -12.83 -0.91
N LEU A 97 -0.18 -13.96 -1.59
CA LEU A 97 -0.63 -14.18 -2.97
C LEU A 97 -1.98 -14.92 -3.07
N THR A 98 -2.56 -15.34 -1.94
CA THR A 98 -3.87 -15.99 -1.90
C THR A 98 -4.74 -15.44 -0.79
N SER A 99 -6.02 -15.27 -1.09
CA SER A 99 -7.03 -14.81 -0.13
C SER A 99 -7.21 -15.78 1.04
N LYS A 100 -7.00 -17.08 0.81
CA LYS A 100 -6.99 -18.09 1.87
C LYS A 100 -5.90 -17.80 2.91
N GLN A 101 -4.66 -17.52 2.46
CA GLN A 101 -3.57 -17.18 3.37
C GLN A 101 -3.83 -15.89 4.15
N VAL A 102 -4.40 -14.87 3.49
CA VAL A 102 -4.78 -13.61 4.16
C VAL A 102 -5.81 -13.87 5.25
N PHE A 103 -6.88 -14.60 4.92
CA PHE A 103 -7.92 -14.96 5.88
C PHE A 103 -7.35 -15.71 7.10
N GLU A 104 -6.47 -16.71 6.87
CA GLU A 104 -5.81 -17.44 7.95
C GLU A 104 -4.97 -16.53 8.86
N LEU A 105 -4.27 -15.53 8.30
CA LEU A 105 -3.47 -14.59 9.08
C LEU A 105 -4.33 -13.59 9.87
N GLU A 106 -5.43 -13.10 9.29
CA GLU A 106 -6.37 -12.21 9.96
C GLU A 106 -7.05 -12.92 11.14
N GLU A 107 -7.52 -14.16 10.94
CA GLU A 107 -8.09 -14.97 12.01
C GLU A 107 -7.05 -15.33 13.11
N LEU A 108 -5.81 -15.62 12.72
CA LEU A 108 -4.73 -15.87 13.68
C LEU A 108 -4.42 -14.61 14.51
N ALA A 109 -4.36 -13.45 13.88
CA ALA A 109 -4.14 -12.17 14.57
C ALA A 109 -5.26 -11.90 15.57
N LYS A 110 -6.53 -12.05 15.14
CA LYS A 110 -7.72 -11.90 15.99
C LYS A 110 -7.72 -12.87 17.17
N LYS A 111 -7.48 -14.18 16.92
CA LYS A 111 -7.40 -15.21 17.97
C LYS A 111 -6.37 -14.85 19.05
N ASN A 112 -5.21 -14.33 18.65
CA ASN A 112 -4.14 -14.00 19.58
C ASN A 112 -4.16 -12.54 20.09
N LYS A 113 -5.22 -11.78 19.74
CA LYS A 113 -5.35 -10.34 20.10
C LYS A 113 -4.13 -9.52 19.65
N LYS A 114 -3.61 -9.83 18.45
CA LYS A 114 -2.50 -9.12 17.82
C LYS A 114 -3.01 -8.28 16.66
N LEU A 115 -2.27 -7.21 16.34
CA LEU A 115 -2.58 -6.34 15.21
C LEU A 115 -1.74 -6.74 14.01
N LEU A 116 -2.39 -6.88 12.86
CA LEU A 116 -1.77 -7.11 11.56
C LEU A 116 -1.95 -5.85 10.71
N PHE A 117 -0.83 -5.25 10.32
CA PHE A 117 -0.76 -4.10 9.44
C PHE A 117 -0.12 -4.50 8.11
N VAL A 118 -0.55 -3.89 7.03
CA VAL A 118 0.08 -4.05 5.71
C VAL A 118 0.53 -2.69 5.21
N ASP A 119 1.73 -2.63 4.65
CA ASP A 119 2.31 -1.40 4.11
C ASP A 119 1.65 -1.04 2.76
N TYR A 120 0.49 -0.39 2.84
CA TYR A 120 -0.16 0.31 1.73
C TYR A 120 0.08 1.82 1.88
N PRO A 121 1.25 2.34 1.54
CA PRO A 121 1.66 3.69 1.95
C PRO A 121 0.72 4.77 1.42
N PHE A 122 0.16 4.62 0.23
CA PHE A 122 -0.65 5.66 -0.40
C PHE A 122 -1.96 5.97 0.32
N ILE A 123 -2.57 4.99 1.02
CA ILE A 123 -3.79 5.27 1.80
C ILE A 123 -3.54 6.20 2.98
N PHE A 124 -2.28 6.39 3.38
CA PHE A 124 -1.86 7.32 4.43
C PHE A 124 -1.41 8.68 3.88
N SER A 125 -1.37 8.88 2.55
CA SER A 125 -1.00 10.16 1.96
C SER A 125 -2.07 11.23 2.18
N GLY A 126 -1.62 12.48 2.36
CA GLY A 126 -2.54 13.61 2.47
C GLY A 126 -3.43 13.76 1.24
N SER A 127 -2.91 13.44 0.04
CA SER A 127 -3.67 13.46 -1.21
C SER A 127 -4.85 12.49 -1.18
N VAL A 128 -4.64 11.22 -0.79
CA VAL A 128 -5.72 10.23 -0.73
C VAL A 128 -6.70 10.56 0.39
N ASN A 129 -6.22 11.10 1.51
CA ASN A 129 -7.11 11.60 2.57
C ASN A 129 -7.97 12.78 2.11
N TYR A 130 -7.42 13.71 1.30
CA TYR A 130 -8.18 14.79 0.69
C TYR A 130 -9.24 14.24 -0.28
N LEU A 131 -8.87 13.31 -1.17
CA LEU A 131 -9.80 12.64 -2.08
C LEU A 131 -10.93 11.93 -1.33
N SER A 132 -10.62 11.24 -0.23
CA SER A 132 -11.64 10.62 0.62
C SER A 132 -12.64 11.64 1.18
N LYS A 133 -12.18 12.83 1.59
CA LYS A 133 -13.06 13.90 2.09
C LYS A 133 -13.99 14.43 1.00
N ILE A 134 -13.46 14.76 -0.20
CA ILE A 134 -14.28 15.33 -1.27
C ILE A 134 -15.30 14.31 -1.81
N ILE A 135 -14.97 13.02 -1.86
CA ILE A 135 -15.89 11.96 -2.26
C ILE A 135 -17.00 11.78 -1.21
N LYS A 136 -16.65 11.66 0.08
CA LYS A 136 -17.64 11.51 1.16
C LYS A 136 -18.58 12.69 1.32
N ASN A 137 -18.07 13.91 1.12
CA ASN A 137 -18.84 15.14 1.24
C ASN A 137 -19.59 15.49 -0.05
N ASN A 138 -19.49 14.67 -1.10
CA ASN A 138 -20.08 14.94 -2.42
C ASN A 138 -19.74 16.35 -2.96
N SER A 139 -18.50 16.81 -2.73
CA SER A 139 -18.10 18.22 -2.95
C SER A 139 -18.23 18.70 -4.39
N PHE A 140 -18.23 17.78 -5.37
CA PHE A 140 -18.31 18.07 -6.80
C PHE A 140 -19.44 17.29 -7.50
N GLY A 141 -20.47 16.89 -6.76
CA GLY A 141 -21.51 16.02 -7.27
C GLY A 141 -21.05 14.55 -7.35
N LYS A 142 -21.82 13.72 -8.03
CA LYS A 142 -21.58 12.28 -8.13
C LYS A 142 -20.26 11.98 -8.83
N LEU A 143 -19.49 11.05 -8.27
CA LEU A 143 -18.32 10.47 -8.93
C LEU A 143 -18.79 9.42 -9.94
N ASN A 144 -18.43 9.57 -11.20
CA ASN A 144 -18.89 8.72 -12.30
C ASN A 144 -17.80 7.77 -12.81
N GLU A 145 -16.55 8.24 -12.86
CA GLU A 145 -15.47 7.52 -13.51
C GLU A 145 -14.12 7.78 -12.84
N ILE A 146 -13.27 6.76 -12.83
CA ILE A 146 -11.86 6.85 -12.38
C ILE A 146 -10.98 6.20 -13.43
N GLU A 147 -9.89 6.88 -13.81
CA GLU A 147 -8.82 6.34 -14.64
C GLU A 147 -7.52 6.35 -13.83
N SER A 148 -6.87 5.21 -13.67
CA SER A 148 -5.61 5.07 -12.94
C SER A 148 -4.51 4.54 -13.85
N PHE A 149 -3.40 5.26 -13.92
CA PHE A 149 -2.23 4.93 -14.72
C PHE A 149 -1.01 4.80 -13.82
N ARG A 150 -0.48 3.57 -13.76
CA ARG A 150 0.74 3.29 -12.99
C ARG A 150 1.70 2.53 -13.90
N GLU A 151 2.64 3.28 -14.46
CA GLU A 151 3.53 2.80 -15.52
C GLU A 151 4.99 3.01 -15.15
N GLN A 152 5.87 2.19 -15.70
CA GLN A 152 7.31 2.13 -15.51
C GLN A 152 7.70 1.87 -14.03
N ALA A 153 8.23 0.69 -13.79
CA ALA A 153 8.83 0.28 -12.53
C ALA A 153 9.87 -0.82 -12.78
N PRO A 154 10.80 -1.06 -11.85
CA PRO A 154 11.70 -2.21 -11.92
C PRO A 154 10.92 -3.52 -11.98
N ILE A 155 11.30 -4.39 -12.92
CA ILE A 155 10.62 -5.68 -13.12
C ILE A 155 10.92 -6.60 -11.94
N ARG A 156 9.88 -7.09 -11.30
CA ARG A 156 10.00 -8.02 -10.18
C ARG A 156 10.06 -9.48 -10.66
N LYS A 157 10.87 -10.29 -9.94
CA LYS A 157 11.03 -11.72 -10.24
C LYS A 157 9.96 -12.58 -9.56
N ASP A 158 9.39 -12.15 -8.44
CA ASP A 158 8.50 -12.92 -7.56
C ASP A 158 7.02 -12.80 -7.90
N VAL A 159 6.60 -11.69 -8.56
CA VAL A 159 5.20 -11.41 -8.91
C VAL A 159 5.08 -10.89 -10.33
N ASN A 160 3.85 -10.69 -10.85
CA ASN A 160 3.57 -9.99 -12.10
C ASN A 160 3.19 -8.51 -11.83
N VAL A 161 2.96 -7.73 -12.90
CA VAL A 161 2.67 -6.29 -12.80
C VAL A 161 1.40 -5.98 -12.00
N ILE A 162 0.38 -6.83 -12.05
CA ILE A 162 -0.88 -6.65 -11.32
C ILE A 162 -0.62 -6.72 -9.81
N TRP A 163 0.14 -7.71 -9.36
CA TRP A 163 0.49 -7.87 -7.95
C TRP A 163 1.51 -6.84 -7.45
N ASP A 164 2.32 -6.28 -8.35
CA ASP A 164 3.32 -5.27 -7.97
C ASP A 164 2.77 -3.85 -8.00
N LEU A 165 2.18 -3.42 -9.13
CA LEU A 165 1.66 -2.07 -9.32
C LEU A 165 0.16 -1.97 -9.00
N GLY A 166 -0.64 -2.91 -9.49
CA GLY A 166 -2.09 -2.90 -9.31
C GLY A 166 -2.54 -2.97 -7.86
N VAL A 167 -1.74 -3.58 -6.97
CA VAL A 167 -2.02 -3.60 -5.53
C VAL A 167 -2.14 -2.19 -4.94
N HIS A 168 -1.38 -1.22 -5.44
CA HIS A 168 -1.47 0.17 -4.99
C HIS A 168 -2.79 0.82 -5.43
N ASP A 169 -3.17 0.62 -6.70
CA ASP A 169 -4.41 1.17 -7.23
C ASP A 169 -5.62 0.55 -6.53
N ILE A 170 -5.65 -0.78 -6.38
CA ILE A 170 -6.73 -1.49 -5.69
C ILE A 170 -6.82 -1.08 -4.22
N SER A 171 -5.69 -0.88 -3.51
CA SER A 171 -5.71 -0.44 -2.12
C SER A 171 -6.25 0.98 -1.96
N ILE A 172 -5.88 1.92 -2.85
CA ILE A 172 -6.43 3.28 -2.88
C ILE A 172 -7.94 3.24 -3.16
N LEU A 173 -8.36 2.52 -4.20
CA LEU A 173 -9.77 2.44 -4.59
C LEU A 173 -10.62 1.77 -3.51
N ASN A 174 -10.14 0.69 -2.90
CA ASN A 174 -10.82 0.04 -1.79
C ASN A 174 -10.96 0.97 -0.57
N PHE A 175 -9.94 1.76 -0.27
CA PHE A 175 -9.99 2.76 0.81
C PHE A 175 -10.99 3.89 0.52
N LEU A 176 -11.10 4.34 -0.74
CA LEU A 176 -11.97 5.44 -1.14
C LEU A 176 -13.44 5.01 -1.33
N LEU A 177 -13.67 3.84 -1.93
CA LEU A 177 -14.98 3.42 -2.45
C LEU A 177 -15.51 2.13 -1.79
N GLY A 178 -14.67 1.39 -1.04
CA GLY A 178 -14.97 0.03 -0.60
C GLY A 178 -14.73 -0.99 -1.72
N ASP A 179 -15.45 -2.13 -1.67
CA ASP A 179 -15.27 -3.20 -2.64
C ASP A 179 -15.89 -2.87 -4.01
N TYR A 180 -15.25 -3.38 -5.07
CA TYR A 180 -15.83 -3.33 -6.41
C TYR A 180 -17.08 -4.25 -6.48
N SER A 181 -18.00 -3.92 -7.41
CA SER A 181 -19.20 -4.69 -7.65
C SER A 181 -18.98 -5.76 -8.72
N ASN A 182 -18.27 -5.42 -9.80
CA ASN A 182 -18.05 -6.33 -10.92
C ASN A 182 -16.71 -6.07 -11.64
N VAL A 183 -16.16 -7.13 -12.25
CA VAL A 183 -15.08 -7.06 -13.24
C VAL A 183 -15.73 -7.10 -14.63
N VAL A 184 -15.49 -6.08 -15.43
CA VAL A 184 -16.08 -5.96 -16.77
C VAL A 184 -15.19 -6.65 -17.80
N ASN A 185 -13.90 -6.30 -17.81
CA ASN A 185 -12.93 -6.82 -18.76
C ASN A 185 -11.51 -6.65 -18.23
N ILE A 186 -10.61 -7.57 -18.66
CA ILE A 186 -9.18 -7.50 -18.38
C ILE A 186 -8.41 -7.89 -19.63
N ILE A 187 -7.53 -7.00 -20.09
CA ILE A 187 -6.61 -7.27 -21.19
C ILE A 187 -5.20 -7.33 -20.63
N LYS A 188 -4.50 -8.42 -20.87
CA LYS A 188 -3.15 -8.67 -20.36
C LYS A 188 -2.17 -8.88 -21.50
N TYR A 189 -1.02 -8.24 -21.38
CA TYR A 189 0.08 -8.42 -22.32
C TYR A 189 1.27 -9.04 -21.60
N LYS A 190 2.02 -9.82 -22.39
CA LYS A 190 3.22 -10.50 -21.96
C LYS A 190 4.24 -10.41 -23.07
N THR A 191 5.29 -9.65 -22.88
CA THR A 191 6.39 -9.63 -23.86
C THR A 191 7.12 -10.98 -23.87
N LYS A 192 7.59 -11.38 -25.04
CA LYS A 192 8.33 -12.65 -25.21
C LYS A 192 9.52 -12.79 -24.27
N LYS A 193 10.17 -11.67 -23.93
CA LYS A 193 11.36 -11.60 -23.07
C LYS A 193 11.07 -11.87 -21.58
N LEU A 194 9.92 -11.44 -21.06
CA LEU A 194 9.65 -11.42 -19.62
C LEU A 194 8.95 -12.67 -19.09
N LYS A 195 8.33 -13.48 -19.97
CA LYS A 195 7.56 -14.69 -19.58
C LYS A 195 6.47 -14.48 -18.50
N LYS A 196 6.17 -13.22 -18.15
CA LYS A 196 5.17 -12.80 -17.16
C LYS A 196 4.30 -11.69 -17.72
N ILE A 197 3.12 -11.47 -17.15
CA ILE A 197 2.28 -10.32 -17.46
C ILE A 197 3.04 -9.06 -17.05
N ASP A 198 3.33 -8.21 -18.02
CA ASP A 198 4.09 -6.96 -17.85
C ASP A 198 3.23 -5.70 -18.05
N THR A 199 2.07 -5.87 -18.67
CA THR A 199 1.07 -4.81 -18.88
C THR A 199 -0.33 -5.38 -18.70
N ALA A 200 -1.19 -4.64 -18.01
CA ALA A 200 -2.59 -5.00 -17.81
C ALA A 200 -3.49 -3.76 -17.89
N TYR A 201 -4.63 -3.92 -18.57
CA TYR A 201 -5.75 -3.00 -18.57
C TYR A 201 -6.90 -3.69 -17.86
N ILE A 202 -7.44 -3.06 -16.83
CA ILE A 202 -8.42 -3.66 -15.93
C ILE A 202 -9.62 -2.72 -15.84
N ASN A 203 -10.81 -3.19 -16.22
CA ASN A 203 -12.05 -2.44 -16.11
C ASN A 203 -12.92 -3.03 -15.00
N LEU A 204 -13.24 -2.20 -14.00
CA LEU A 204 -14.06 -2.56 -12.86
C LEU A 204 -15.29 -1.65 -12.76
N ILE A 205 -16.34 -2.14 -12.11
CA ILE A 205 -17.47 -1.33 -11.67
C ILE A 205 -17.51 -1.39 -10.14
N TYR A 206 -17.60 -0.23 -9.52
CA TYR A 206 -17.82 -0.07 -8.09
C TYR A 206 -19.30 0.24 -7.79
N LYS A 207 -19.66 0.29 -6.51
CA LYS A 207 -21.00 0.72 -6.07
C LYS A 207 -21.38 2.05 -6.73
N ASN A 208 -22.67 2.30 -6.89
CA ASN A 208 -23.21 3.47 -7.58
C ASN A 208 -22.80 3.59 -9.06
N ASN A 209 -22.46 2.45 -9.69
CA ASN A 209 -22.06 2.37 -11.10
C ASN A 209 -20.82 3.22 -11.46
N ILE A 210 -19.89 3.40 -10.51
CA ILE A 210 -18.63 4.10 -10.78
C ILE A 210 -17.76 3.20 -11.67
N LYS A 211 -17.44 3.69 -12.86
CA LYS A 211 -16.58 2.99 -13.82
C LYS A 211 -15.12 3.26 -13.50
N VAL A 212 -14.30 2.22 -13.47
CA VAL A 212 -12.87 2.32 -13.17
C VAL A 212 -12.06 1.62 -14.23
N LEU A 213 -11.12 2.35 -14.83
CA LEU A 213 -10.07 1.84 -15.69
C LEU A 213 -8.73 1.92 -14.96
N ILE A 214 -8.00 0.81 -14.88
CA ILE A 214 -6.64 0.77 -14.37
C ILE A 214 -5.71 0.29 -15.48
N LYS A 215 -4.62 1.02 -15.73
CA LYS A 215 -3.51 0.59 -16.57
C LYS A 215 -2.26 0.43 -15.73
N ASN A 216 -1.72 -0.79 -15.68
CA ASN A 216 -0.44 -1.07 -15.05
C ASN A 216 0.56 -1.58 -16.09
N SER A 217 1.76 -1.01 -16.13
CA SER A 217 2.81 -1.47 -17.05
C SER A 217 4.20 -1.30 -16.45
N TRP A 218 5.04 -2.34 -16.56
CA TRP A 218 6.47 -2.23 -16.24
C TRP A 218 7.28 -1.64 -17.39
N ILE A 219 6.82 -1.84 -18.63
CA ILE A 219 7.60 -1.59 -19.86
C ILE A 219 7.39 -0.22 -20.49
N SER A 220 6.66 0.68 -19.81
CA SER A 220 6.54 2.06 -20.28
C SER A 220 7.88 2.80 -20.18
N PRO A 221 8.26 3.60 -21.20
CA PRO A 221 9.47 4.42 -21.14
C PRO A 221 9.35 5.60 -20.18
N ILE A 222 8.12 6.00 -19.86
CA ILE A 222 7.81 7.15 -19.01
C ILE A 222 7.18 6.66 -17.70
N LYS A 223 7.64 7.20 -16.59
CA LYS A 223 7.08 6.93 -15.26
C LYS A 223 5.80 7.74 -15.07
N ILE A 224 4.65 7.04 -15.03
CA ILE A 224 3.34 7.64 -14.80
C ILE A 224 2.78 7.10 -13.48
N ARG A 225 2.26 8.01 -12.65
CA ARG A 225 1.59 7.73 -11.37
C ARG A 225 0.42 8.70 -11.23
N LEU A 226 -0.61 8.48 -12.05
CA LEU A 226 -1.71 9.43 -12.24
C LEU A 226 -3.04 8.73 -11.99
N ILE A 227 -3.91 9.36 -11.21
CA ILE A 227 -5.31 8.97 -11.08
C ILE A 227 -6.19 10.17 -11.39
N LYS A 228 -7.14 9.99 -12.30
CA LYS A 228 -8.12 10.98 -12.70
C LYS A 228 -9.50 10.58 -12.17
N PHE A 229 -10.16 11.47 -11.50
CA PHE A 229 -11.51 11.30 -10.95
C PHE A 229 -12.46 12.25 -11.70
N LYS A 230 -13.49 11.72 -12.34
CA LYS A 230 -14.50 12.48 -13.07
C LYS A 230 -15.80 12.54 -12.27
N PHE A 231 -16.03 13.69 -11.68
CA PHE A 231 -17.28 14.03 -11.00
C PHE A 231 -18.26 14.73 -11.98
N GLU A 232 -19.50 14.94 -11.54
CA GLU A 232 -20.49 15.70 -12.31
C GLU A 232 -20.02 17.14 -12.62
N ASN A 233 -19.39 17.80 -11.63
CA ASN A 233 -19.05 19.23 -11.71
C ASN A 233 -17.53 19.50 -11.71
N ALA A 234 -16.69 18.47 -11.70
CA ALA A 234 -15.23 18.63 -11.69
C ALA A 234 -14.50 17.41 -12.24
N ILE A 235 -13.29 17.65 -12.73
CA ILE A 235 -12.28 16.61 -12.97
C ILE A 235 -11.14 16.86 -12.00
N VAL A 236 -10.79 15.85 -11.22
CA VAL A 236 -9.69 15.92 -10.23
C VAL A 236 -8.57 15.00 -10.68
N TYR A 237 -7.37 15.55 -10.81
CA TYR A 237 -6.15 14.79 -11.08
C TYR A 237 -5.37 14.62 -9.79
N TYR A 238 -4.92 13.40 -9.53
CA TYR A 238 -3.95 13.07 -8.50
C TYR A 238 -2.71 12.53 -9.18
N ASP A 239 -1.64 13.33 -9.21
CA ASP A 239 -0.32 12.95 -9.73
C ASP A 239 0.65 12.72 -8.56
N GLU A 240 1.04 11.48 -8.33
CA GLU A 240 2.00 11.12 -7.28
C GLU A 240 3.42 11.64 -7.60
N ASN A 241 3.76 11.83 -8.88
CA ASN A 241 5.06 12.29 -9.31
C ASN A 241 5.23 13.81 -9.18
N ASP A 242 4.14 14.58 -9.14
CA ASP A 242 4.24 16.03 -8.94
C ASP A 242 4.69 16.30 -7.49
N PRO A 243 5.84 16.94 -7.27
CA PRO A 243 6.38 17.12 -5.92
C PRO A 243 5.59 18.14 -5.10
N LEU A 244 4.90 19.09 -5.75
CA LEU A 244 4.25 20.23 -5.10
C LEU A 244 2.72 20.19 -5.25
N TYR A 245 2.24 19.94 -6.44
CA TYR A 245 0.82 20.10 -6.81
C TYR A 245 0.17 18.76 -7.13
N LYS A 246 0.23 17.83 -6.16
CA LYS A 246 -0.28 16.46 -6.33
C LYS A 246 -1.77 16.39 -6.69
N ILE A 247 -2.57 17.35 -6.27
CA ILE A 247 -4.00 17.43 -6.59
C ILE A 247 -4.26 18.70 -7.40
N LYS A 248 -4.90 18.53 -8.56
CA LYS A 248 -5.40 19.63 -9.41
C LYS A 248 -6.87 19.40 -9.69
N ILE A 249 -7.70 20.39 -9.43
CA ILE A 249 -9.15 20.34 -9.59
C ILE A 249 -9.53 21.28 -10.74
N TYR A 250 -10.20 20.72 -11.73
CA TYR A 250 -10.67 21.43 -12.91
C TYR A 250 -12.20 21.49 -12.87
N THR A 251 -12.76 22.71 -12.87
CA THR A 251 -14.20 22.96 -12.99
C THR A 251 -14.49 23.77 -14.22
N LEU A 252 -15.63 23.55 -14.91
CA LEU A 252 -16.00 24.37 -16.04
C LEU A 252 -16.20 25.83 -15.62
N SER A 253 -15.69 26.76 -16.40
CA SER A 253 -15.94 28.19 -16.19
C SER A 253 -17.41 28.50 -16.36
N LYS A 254 -17.97 29.34 -15.49
CA LYS A 254 -19.36 29.83 -15.59
C LYS A 254 -19.56 30.80 -16.77
N THR A 255 -18.51 31.54 -17.11
CA THR A 255 -18.54 32.58 -18.15
C THR A 255 -18.19 32.07 -19.54
N ASN A 256 -17.29 31.08 -19.61
CA ASN A 256 -16.89 30.46 -20.88
C ASN A 256 -16.78 28.94 -20.70
N LYS A 257 -17.76 28.19 -21.25
CA LYS A 257 -17.84 26.73 -21.12
C LYS A 257 -16.67 25.95 -21.77
N SER A 258 -15.86 26.61 -22.60
CA SER A 258 -14.65 26.05 -23.20
C SER A 258 -13.43 26.13 -22.29
N LEU A 259 -13.50 26.85 -21.18
CA LEU A 259 -12.39 27.09 -20.27
C LEU A 259 -12.63 26.39 -18.94
N PHE A 260 -11.51 25.95 -18.33
CA PHE A 260 -11.51 25.39 -17.00
C PHE A 260 -10.90 26.36 -15.99
N ASN A 261 -11.55 26.48 -14.85
CA ASN A 261 -10.92 27.05 -13.66
C ASN A 261 -10.12 25.97 -12.96
N ILE A 262 -8.88 26.28 -12.59
CA ILE A 262 -7.97 25.35 -11.91
C ILE A 262 -7.85 25.76 -10.45
N LYS A 263 -8.10 24.81 -9.54
CA LYS A 263 -7.86 24.95 -8.11
C LYS A 263 -6.84 23.93 -7.65
N ILE A 264 -5.84 24.38 -6.90
CA ILE A 264 -4.83 23.55 -6.26
C ILE A 264 -5.08 23.63 -4.75
N PRO A 265 -5.57 22.55 -4.11
CA PRO A 265 -5.81 22.58 -2.67
C PRO A 265 -4.53 22.42 -1.89
N GLU A 266 -4.48 22.99 -0.71
CA GLU A 266 -3.46 22.64 0.28
C GLU A 266 -3.69 21.21 0.79
N ILE A 267 -2.65 20.40 0.79
CA ILE A 267 -2.66 19.03 1.28
C ILE A 267 -1.47 18.78 2.19
N ASP A 268 -1.65 17.85 3.13
CA ASP A 268 -0.55 17.36 3.95
C ASP A 268 0.49 16.64 3.07
N ILE A 269 1.71 17.15 3.05
CA ILE A 269 2.84 16.62 2.28
C ILE A 269 3.73 15.67 3.07
N THR A 270 3.39 15.36 4.31
CA THR A 270 4.15 14.44 5.17
C THR A 270 4.33 13.09 4.48
N GLU A 271 5.52 12.52 4.58
CA GLU A 271 5.84 11.21 3.97
C GLU A 271 4.79 10.15 4.39
N PRO A 272 4.17 9.44 3.44
CA PRO A 272 3.12 8.45 3.77
C PRO A 272 3.58 7.34 4.70
N LEU A 273 4.85 6.90 4.62
CA LEU A 273 5.41 5.92 5.55
C LEU A 273 5.48 6.45 6.99
N PHE A 274 5.78 7.75 7.15
CA PHE A 274 5.76 8.36 8.49
C PHE A 274 4.34 8.39 9.07
N ARG A 275 3.33 8.73 8.24
CA ARG A 275 1.92 8.67 8.63
C ARG A 275 1.46 7.25 8.97
N LEU A 276 1.97 6.23 8.25
CA LEU A 276 1.74 4.83 8.61
C LEU A 276 2.30 4.53 10.01
N VAL A 277 3.52 4.98 10.33
CA VAL A 277 4.13 4.78 11.66
C VAL A 277 3.31 5.45 12.76
N GLU A 278 2.85 6.70 12.55
CA GLU A 278 1.94 7.39 13.50
C GLU A 278 0.62 6.62 13.68
N TYR A 279 0.08 6.07 12.59
CA TYR A 279 -1.13 5.25 12.65
C TYR A 279 -0.92 3.96 13.44
N ILE A 280 0.22 3.28 13.23
CA ILE A 280 0.59 2.07 13.98
C ILE A 280 0.72 2.39 15.47
N GLU A 281 1.39 3.47 15.83
CA GLU A 281 1.51 3.93 17.22
C GLU A 281 0.14 4.11 17.88
N LYS A 282 -0.73 4.89 17.23
CA LYS A 282 -2.10 5.12 17.72
C LYS A 282 -2.89 3.81 17.87
N SER A 283 -2.67 2.88 16.94
CA SER A 283 -3.33 1.57 16.93
C SER A 283 -2.83 0.65 18.07
N LEU A 284 -1.52 0.65 18.32
CA LEU A 284 -0.91 -0.10 19.42
C LEU A 284 -1.41 0.40 20.77
N ASN A 285 -1.46 1.73 20.97
CA ASN A 285 -1.98 2.36 22.18
C ASN A 285 -3.45 2.01 22.43
N LYS A 286 -4.28 2.01 21.38
CA LYS A 286 -5.72 1.70 21.44
C LYS A 286 -6.03 0.21 21.36
N LYS A 287 -5.05 -0.63 21.08
CA LYS A 287 -5.20 -2.07 20.76
C LYS A 287 -6.24 -2.32 19.66
N ARG A 288 -6.32 -1.43 18.67
CA ARG A 288 -7.32 -1.46 17.60
C ARG A 288 -6.73 -0.99 16.27
N ASN A 289 -7.04 -1.70 15.20
CA ASN A 289 -6.54 -1.44 13.84
C ASN A 289 -7.68 -1.09 12.88
N LYS A 290 -8.26 0.10 13.04
CA LYS A 290 -9.51 0.53 12.38
C LYS A 290 -9.49 0.46 10.84
N ILE A 291 -8.40 0.82 10.18
CA ILE A 291 -8.31 0.83 8.70
C ILE A 291 -8.34 -0.60 8.16
N PHE A 292 -7.66 -1.54 8.85
CA PHE A 292 -7.52 -2.93 8.41
C PHE A 292 -8.61 -3.86 8.98
N GLU A 293 -9.63 -3.30 9.64
CA GLU A 293 -10.86 -4.01 10.00
C GLU A 293 -11.72 -4.30 8.74
N ASN A 294 -12.79 -5.07 8.92
CA ASN A 294 -13.80 -5.36 7.88
C ASN A 294 -13.22 -5.99 6.60
N ASN A 295 -12.28 -6.91 6.76
CA ASN A 295 -11.70 -7.67 5.64
C ASN A 295 -10.94 -6.81 4.60
N PHE A 296 -10.42 -5.65 4.96
CA PHE A 296 -9.75 -4.73 4.04
C PHE A 296 -8.65 -5.43 3.22
N ASN A 297 -7.71 -6.14 3.90
CA ASN A 297 -6.64 -6.87 3.22
C ASN A 297 -7.18 -8.05 2.40
N LEU A 298 -8.18 -8.76 2.94
CA LEU A 298 -8.81 -9.89 2.27
C LEU A 298 -9.47 -9.45 0.95
N ASN A 299 -10.16 -8.33 0.96
CA ASN A 299 -10.85 -7.80 -0.21
C ASN A 299 -9.87 -7.35 -1.30
N ILE A 300 -8.78 -6.66 -0.93
CA ILE A 300 -7.69 -6.32 -1.85
C ILE A 300 -7.14 -7.60 -2.50
N THR A 301 -6.82 -8.61 -1.69
CA THR A 301 -6.21 -9.84 -2.21
C THR A 301 -7.18 -10.64 -3.08
N LYS A 302 -8.46 -10.74 -2.71
CA LYS A 302 -9.51 -11.36 -3.56
C LYS A 302 -9.62 -10.68 -4.91
N THR A 303 -9.58 -9.34 -4.92
CA THR A 303 -9.59 -8.56 -6.17
C THR A 303 -8.38 -8.91 -7.03
N LEU A 304 -7.18 -8.87 -6.45
CA LEU A 304 -5.93 -9.19 -7.17
C LEU A 304 -5.92 -10.64 -7.70
N GLU A 305 -6.40 -11.61 -6.91
CA GLU A 305 -6.54 -12.99 -7.36
C GLU A 305 -7.48 -13.10 -8.56
N LYS A 306 -8.66 -12.47 -8.47
CA LYS A 306 -9.67 -12.52 -9.54
C LYS A 306 -9.13 -11.90 -10.82
N ILE A 307 -8.57 -10.70 -10.78
CA ILE A 307 -8.04 -10.02 -11.96
C ILE A 307 -6.78 -10.69 -12.51
N SER A 308 -6.02 -11.41 -11.70
CA SER A 308 -4.83 -12.15 -12.16
C SER A 308 -5.20 -13.46 -12.86
N LYS A 309 -6.29 -14.12 -12.47
CA LYS A 309 -6.78 -15.38 -13.04
C LYS A 309 -7.64 -15.19 -14.29
N TRP A 310 -8.31 -14.08 -14.43
CA TRP A 310 -9.23 -13.75 -15.53
C TRP A 310 -8.64 -13.85 -16.95
#